data_ab5c53ad5427c59a3ce4c70c24050c06
#
_entry.id   ab5c53ad5427c59a3ce4c70c24050c06
#
_cell.length_a   1.000
_cell.length_b   1.000
_cell.length_c   1.000
_cell.angle_alpha   90.00
_cell.angle_beta   90.00
_cell.angle_gamma   90.00
#
_symmetry.space_group_name_H-M   'P 1'
#
loop_
_entity.id
_entity.type
_entity.pdbx_description
1 polymer ?
#
loop_
_entity_poly.entity_id
_entity_poly.type
_entity_poly.pdbx_seq_one_letter_code
_entity_poly.pdbx_strand_id
1 'polypeptide(L)'
;FVGDVFGAPLAAEGVLAFFLESTFLGILLFGRHRVSSRVRVAAAFIVAFGATFSGFWIVVANSWMQTPAGYEIQGDKAVLTDFLAAVFNPSTMPRYVHTIAASLAAAAFLMTGISAWYVRKGRSLDVAARGVRLGLIVAVVASGLMFLTGDFSAKQVAETQPEKFAAMQ
;
A
#
# COMPACT_ATOMS: atom_id res chain seq x y z
N PHE A 1 -11.01 -6.89 22.58
CA PHE A 1 -11.11 -8.26 22.08
C PHE A 1 -9.84 -8.69 21.33
N VAL A 2 -9.32 -7.87 20.41
CA VAL A 2 -8.19 -8.20 19.53
C VAL A 2 -6.92 -7.40 19.81
N GLY A 3 -6.83 -6.67 20.94
CA GLY A 3 -5.68 -5.84 21.29
C GLY A 3 -4.37 -6.59 21.37
N ASP A 4 -4.40 -7.83 21.85
CA ASP A 4 -3.21 -8.68 21.98
C ASP A 4 -2.69 -9.14 20.60
N VAL A 5 -3.56 -9.22 19.58
CA VAL A 5 -3.17 -9.58 18.22
C VAL A 5 -2.57 -8.40 17.46
N PHE A 6 -3.16 -7.19 17.57
CA PHE A 6 -2.79 -6.03 16.76
C PHE A 6 -1.93 -4.99 17.48
N GLY A 7 -1.87 -5.02 18.80
CA GLY A 7 -1.18 -3.99 19.57
C GLY A 7 0.30 -3.85 19.19
N ALA A 8 1.04 -4.94 19.14
CA ALA A 8 2.46 -4.96 18.80
C ALA A 8 2.73 -4.58 17.32
N PRO A 9 2.02 -5.13 16.31
CA PRO A 9 2.16 -4.72 14.92
C PRO A 9 1.85 -3.23 14.68
N LEU A 10 0.78 -2.71 15.27
CA LEU A 10 0.40 -1.30 15.10
C LEU A 10 1.35 -0.34 15.84
N ALA A 11 1.86 -0.74 17.00
CA ALA A 11 2.89 0.04 17.70
C ALA A 11 4.20 0.10 16.90
N ALA A 12 4.63 -1.03 16.33
CA ALA A 12 5.80 -1.10 15.46
C ALA A 12 5.61 -0.23 14.21
N GLU A 13 4.44 -0.25 13.60
CA GLU A 13 4.11 0.65 12.48
C GLU A 13 4.21 2.12 12.88
N GLY A 14 3.55 2.52 13.97
CA GLY A 14 3.55 3.91 14.44
C GLY A 14 4.95 4.45 14.70
N VAL A 15 5.81 3.65 15.34
CA VAL A 15 7.17 4.07 15.68
C VAL A 15 8.11 4.04 14.47
N LEU A 16 8.13 2.95 13.72
CA LEU A 16 9.12 2.77 12.64
C LEU A 16 8.70 3.45 11.34
N ALA A 17 7.49 3.14 10.85
CA ALA A 17 7.06 3.62 9.55
C ALA A 17 6.72 5.12 9.58
N PHE A 18 5.97 5.58 10.57
CA PHE A 18 5.57 6.97 10.68
C PHE A 18 6.76 7.93 10.89
N PHE A 19 7.69 7.63 11.80
CA PHE A 19 8.87 8.47 12.01
C PHE A 19 9.80 8.48 10.80
N LEU A 20 9.99 7.32 10.17
CA LEU A 20 10.80 7.21 8.97
C LEU A 20 10.17 8.00 7.83
N GLU A 21 8.88 7.84 7.59
CA GLU A 21 8.16 8.52 6.53
C GLU A 21 8.13 10.04 6.75
N SER A 22 7.74 10.52 7.92
CA SER A 22 7.62 11.96 8.21
C SER A 22 8.96 12.68 8.17
N THR A 23 10.03 12.07 8.66
CA THR A 23 11.38 12.65 8.63
C THR A 23 11.87 12.85 7.20
N PHE A 24 11.80 11.81 6.36
CA PHE A 24 12.28 11.87 4.99
C PHE A 24 11.34 12.63 4.06
N LEU A 25 10.05 12.67 4.35
CA LEU A 25 9.09 13.56 3.68
C LEU A 25 9.44 15.03 3.95
N GLY A 26 9.84 15.38 5.18
CA GLY A 26 10.37 16.70 5.50
C GLY A 26 11.58 17.08 4.66
N ILE A 27 12.51 16.13 4.41
CA ILE A 27 13.65 16.37 3.51
C ILE A 27 13.18 16.60 2.07
N LEU A 28 12.20 15.87 1.57
CA LEU A 28 11.67 16.05 0.21
C LEU A 28 11.02 17.41 0.04
N LEU A 29 10.21 17.84 0.99
CA LEU A 29 9.45 19.09 0.92
C LEU A 29 10.32 20.33 1.14
N PHE A 30 11.20 20.28 2.14
CA PHE A 30 11.93 21.46 2.62
C PHE A 30 13.44 21.42 2.29
N GLY A 31 13.96 20.27 1.83
CA GLY A 31 15.38 20.07 1.58
C GLY A 31 15.89 20.55 0.22
N ARG A 32 15.04 21.11 -0.68
CA ARG A 32 15.40 21.40 -2.08
C ARG A 32 16.68 22.19 -2.27
N HIS A 33 16.95 23.16 -1.38
CA HIS A 33 18.14 24.02 -1.43
C HIS A 33 19.17 23.71 -0.33
N ARG A 34 18.92 22.68 0.50
CA ARG A 34 19.74 22.34 1.66
C ARG A 34 20.48 21.01 1.51
N VAL A 35 20.00 20.12 0.67
CA VAL A 35 20.59 18.79 0.46
C VAL A 35 20.85 18.50 -1.01
N SER A 36 21.81 17.60 -1.30
CA SER A 36 22.15 17.21 -2.66
C SER A 36 21.00 16.44 -3.34
N SER A 37 21.04 16.39 -4.68
CA SER A 37 20.05 15.61 -5.45
C SER A 37 20.06 14.12 -5.10
N ARG A 38 21.23 13.58 -4.76
CA ARG A 38 21.35 12.16 -4.34
C ARG A 38 20.60 11.90 -3.04
N VAL A 39 20.73 12.80 -2.06
CA VAL A 39 20.01 12.69 -0.77
C VAL A 39 18.51 12.81 -0.98
N ARG A 40 18.03 13.67 -1.89
CA ARG A 40 16.59 13.76 -2.22
C ARG A 40 16.06 12.50 -2.87
N VAL A 41 16.81 11.91 -3.80
CA VAL A 41 16.42 10.65 -4.44
C VAL A 41 16.38 9.53 -3.39
N ALA A 42 17.39 9.43 -2.52
CA ALA A 42 17.39 8.46 -1.43
C ALA A 42 16.19 8.67 -0.48
N ALA A 43 15.89 9.92 -0.12
CA ALA A 43 14.73 10.26 0.72
C ALA A 43 13.41 9.83 0.06
N ALA A 44 13.27 10.01 -1.26
CA ALA A 44 12.07 9.55 -1.99
C ALA A 44 11.92 8.02 -1.94
N PHE A 45 13.00 7.27 -2.10
CA PHE A 45 12.97 5.80 -1.95
C PHE A 45 12.62 5.36 -0.54
N ILE A 46 13.17 6.04 0.48
CA ILE A 46 12.91 5.72 1.89
C ILE A 46 11.45 6.01 2.24
N VAL A 47 10.88 7.14 1.77
CA VAL A 47 9.45 7.43 1.95
C VAL A 47 8.58 6.39 1.26
N ALA A 48 8.88 6.03 0.01
CA ALA A 48 8.14 5.00 -0.72
C ALA A 48 8.21 3.64 -0.03
N PHE A 49 9.38 3.26 0.48
CA PHE A 49 9.56 2.04 1.25
C PHE A 49 8.77 2.08 2.57
N GLY A 50 8.87 3.19 3.33
CA GLY A 50 8.13 3.38 4.58
C GLY A 50 6.63 3.27 4.39
N ALA A 51 6.08 3.99 3.40
CA ALA A 51 4.65 3.93 3.07
C ALA A 51 4.19 2.52 2.64
N THR A 52 5.01 1.82 1.85
CA THR A 52 4.74 0.44 1.43
C THR A 52 4.74 -0.51 2.63
N PHE A 53 5.72 -0.36 3.52
CA PHE A 53 5.86 -1.18 4.73
C PHE A 53 4.74 -0.89 5.75
N SER A 54 4.37 0.37 5.94
CA SER A 54 3.21 0.76 6.74
C SER A 54 1.93 0.15 6.18
N GLY A 55 1.71 0.27 4.88
CA GLY A 55 0.58 -0.34 4.18
C GLY A 55 0.49 -1.86 4.38
N PHE A 56 1.64 -2.56 4.47
CA PHE A 56 1.65 -3.99 4.78
C PHE A 56 1.01 -4.30 6.13
N TRP A 57 1.40 -3.61 7.20
CA TRP A 57 0.88 -3.86 8.54
C TRP A 57 -0.62 -3.55 8.66
N ILE A 58 -1.08 -2.48 8.05
CA ILE A 58 -2.51 -2.17 8.00
C ILE A 58 -3.30 -3.25 7.26
N VAL A 59 -2.75 -3.74 6.14
CA VAL A 59 -3.38 -4.84 5.38
C VAL A 59 -3.36 -6.15 6.18
N VAL A 60 -2.30 -6.45 6.93
CA VAL A 60 -2.26 -7.62 7.84
C VAL A 60 -3.42 -7.56 8.83
N ALA A 61 -3.59 -6.44 9.54
CA ALA A 61 -4.67 -6.28 10.50
C ALA A 61 -6.05 -6.41 9.84
N ASN A 62 -6.27 -5.74 8.70
CA ASN A 62 -7.51 -5.81 7.95
C ASN A 62 -7.80 -7.23 7.40
N SER A 63 -6.78 -7.93 6.94
CA SER A 63 -6.88 -9.29 6.39
C SER A 63 -7.19 -10.30 7.48
N TRP A 64 -6.55 -10.16 8.64
CA TRP A 64 -6.82 -11.03 9.80
C TRP A 64 -8.29 -10.93 10.24
N MET A 65 -8.89 -9.75 10.23
CA MET A 65 -10.32 -9.58 10.53
C MET A 65 -11.25 -10.33 9.56
N GLN A 66 -10.77 -10.66 8.36
CA GLN A 66 -11.54 -11.38 7.35
C GLN A 66 -11.33 -12.89 7.40
N THR A 67 -10.09 -13.31 7.62
CA THR A 67 -9.65 -14.71 7.69
C THR A 67 -8.72 -14.90 8.89
N PRO A 68 -9.27 -14.91 10.13
CA PRO A 68 -8.47 -15.02 11.35
C PRO A 68 -7.66 -16.31 11.39
N ALA A 69 -6.37 -16.20 11.76
CA ALA A 69 -5.46 -17.34 11.92
C ALA A 69 -4.46 -17.07 13.06
N GLY A 70 -3.84 -18.10 13.63
CA GLY A 70 -2.78 -17.99 14.64
C GLY A 70 -3.24 -17.44 16.00
N TYR A 71 -4.48 -17.69 16.40
CA TYR A 71 -5.04 -17.24 17.67
C TYR A 71 -5.85 -18.31 18.39
N GLU A 72 -6.06 -18.14 19.68
CA GLU A 72 -6.99 -18.91 20.50
C GLU A 72 -7.92 -17.98 21.28
N ILE A 73 -9.14 -18.45 21.53
CA ILE A 73 -10.08 -17.69 22.36
C ILE A 73 -9.85 -18.10 23.84
N GLN A 74 -9.47 -17.13 24.67
CA GLN A 74 -9.30 -17.28 26.09
C GLN A 74 -10.25 -16.32 26.81
N GLY A 75 -11.37 -16.84 27.32
CA GLY A 75 -12.49 -16.02 27.82
C GLY A 75 -13.09 -15.16 26.70
N ASP A 76 -13.12 -13.86 26.90
CA ASP A 76 -13.65 -12.88 25.91
C ASP A 76 -12.55 -12.25 25.03
N LYS A 77 -11.33 -12.82 24.99
CA LYS A 77 -10.21 -12.26 24.25
C LYS A 77 -9.65 -13.24 23.23
N ALA A 78 -9.25 -12.73 22.09
CA ALA A 78 -8.42 -13.44 21.14
C ALA A 78 -6.95 -13.25 21.54
N VAL A 79 -6.28 -14.33 21.90
CA VAL A 79 -4.86 -14.34 22.29
C VAL A 79 -4.04 -14.87 21.13
N LEU A 80 -2.99 -14.17 20.76
CA LEU A 80 -2.09 -14.55 19.68
C LEU A 80 -1.26 -15.77 20.09
N THR A 81 -1.35 -16.86 19.33
CA THR A 81 -0.59 -18.09 19.55
C THR A 81 0.48 -18.33 18.50
N ASP A 82 0.26 -17.87 17.28
CA ASP A 82 1.23 -17.94 16.18
C ASP A 82 1.24 -16.63 15.40
N PHE A 83 2.29 -15.83 15.62
CA PHE A 83 2.47 -14.54 14.98
C PHE A 83 2.60 -14.64 13.44
N LEU A 84 3.35 -15.62 12.95
CA LEU A 84 3.55 -15.78 11.51
C LEU A 84 2.26 -16.23 10.80
N ALA A 85 1.51 -17.14 11.40
CA ALA A 85 0.21 -17.53 10.90
C ALA A 85 -0.78 -16.35 10.88
N ALA A 86 -0.73 -15.48 11.88
CA ALA A 86 -1.56 -14.27 11.90
C ALA A 86 -1.15 -13.26 10.82
N VAL A 87 0.16 -13.01 10.64
CA VAL A 87 0.68 -12.09 9.62
C VAL A 87 0.40 -12.60 8.21
N PHE A 88 0.70 -13.85 7.94
CA PHE A 88 0.52 -14.48 6.63
C PHE A 88 -0.79 -15.27 6.54
N ASN A 89 -1.86 -14.75 7.15
CA ASN A 89 -3.17 -15.34 6.97
C ASN A 89 -3.58 -15.38 5.47
N PRO A 90 -4.54 -16.24 5.08
CA PRO A 90 -4.87 -16.47 3.67
C PRO A 90 -5.18 -15.21 2.87
N SER A 91 -5.68 -14.17 3.52
CA SER A 91 -6.10 -12.92 2.84
C SER A 91 -4.99 -11.86 2.74
N THR A 92 -3.89 -11.97 3.49
CA THR A 92 -2.86 -10.90 3.58
C THR A 92 -2.19 -10.63 2.24
N MET A 93 -1.57 -11.63 1.65
CA MET A 93 -0.77 -11.44 0.44
C MET A 93 -1.61 -11.03 -0.78
N PRO A 94 -2.75 -11.68 -1.07
CA PRO A 94 -3.62 -11.25 -2.16
C PRO A 94 -4.08 -9.79 -2.03
N ARG A 95 -4.52 -9.40 -0.85
CA ARG A 95 -4.96 -8.02 -0.58
C ARG A 95 -3.84 -7.02 -0.65
N TYR A 96 -2.66 -7.36 -0.11
CA TYR A 96 -1.51 -6.48 -0.14
C TYR A 96 -1.05 -6.20 -1.57
N VAL A 97 -0.86 -7.23 -2.39
CA VAL A 97 -0.45 -7.07 -3.79
C VAL A 97 -1.47 -6.27 -4.58
N HIS A 98 -2.76 -6.53 -4.39
CA HIS A 98 -3.83 -5.75 -5.03
C HIS A 98 -3.80 -4.27 -4.59
N THR A 99 -3.63 -4.00 -3.30
CA THR A 99 -3.55 -2.63 -2.74
C THR A 99 -2.35 -1.87 -3.32
N ILE A 100 -1.18 -2.50 -3.42
CA ILE A 100 0.01 -1.87 -4.03
C ILE A 100 -0.22 -1.59 -5.52
N ALA A 101 -0.79 -2.54 -6.27
CA ALA A 101 -1.12 -2.34 -7.68
C ALA A 101 -2.12 -1.17 -7.87
N ALA A 102 -3.15 -1.09 -7.03
CA ALA A 102 -4.13 -0.01 -7.03
C ALA A 102 -3.49 1.35 -6.72
N SER A 103 -2.60 1.40 -5.72
CA SER A 103 -1.88 2.62 -5.34
C SER A 103 -0.97 3.11 -6.46
N LEU A 104 -0.26 2.20 -7.13
CA LEU A 104 0.57 2.52 -8.29
C LEU A 104 -0.26 3.02 -9.47
N ALA A 105 -1.40 2.39 -9.75
CA ALA A 105 -2.31 2.84 -10.79
C ALA A 105 -2.83 4.25 -10.51
N ALA A 106 -3.32 4.52 -9.30
CA ALA A 106 -3.81 5.83 -8.89
C ALA A 106 -2.72 6.91 -9.02
N ALA A 107 -1.51 6.64 -8.52
CA ALA A 107 -0.38 7.56 -8.63
C ALA A 107 0.03 7.81 -10.09
N ALA A 108 0.03 6.78 -10.93
CA ALA A 108 0.37 6.87 -12.35
C ALA A 108 -0.65 7.70 -13.14
N PHE A 109 -1.94 7.50 -12.91
CA PHE A 109 -2.99 8.31 -13.54
C PHE A 109 -2.93 9.76 -13.07
N LEU A 110 -2.71 10.02 -11.78
CA LEU A 110 -2.54 11.38 -11.26
C LEU A 110 -1.33 12.08 -11.91
N MET A 111 -0.17 11.40 -11.96
CA MET A 111 1.04 11.93 -12.58
C MET A 111 0.81 12.21 -14.08
N THR A 112 0.15 11.30 -14.78
CA THR A 112 -0.18 11.47 -16.19
C THR A 112 -1.11 12.67 -16.41
N GLY A 113 -2.15 12.79 -15.61
CA GLY A 113 -3.12 13.89 -15.70
C GLY A 113 -2.48 15.27 -15.47
N ILE A 114 -1.67 15.39 -14.40
CA ILE A 114 -0.93 16.63 -14.11
C ILE A 114 0.06 16.95 -15.24
N SER A 115 0.81 15.95 -15.70
CA SER A 115 1.79 16.14 -16.77
C SER A 115 1.13 16.53 -18.09
N ALA A 116 0.02 15.92 -18.46
CA ALA A 116 -0.75 16.28 -19.65
C ALA A 116 -1.31 17.72 -19.57
N TRP A 117 -1.73 18.13 -18.37
CA TRP A 117 -2.14 19.53 -18.17
C TRP A 117 -0.99 20.52 -18.41
N TYR A 118 0.24 20.21 -17.95
CA TYR A 118 1.42 21.03 -18.22
C TYR A 118 1.74 21.07 -19.73
N VAL A 119 1.65 19.95 -20.43
CA VAL A 119 1.82 19.91 -21.91
C VAL A 119 0.81 20.84 -22.58
N ARG A 120 -0.46 20.76 -22.21
CA ARG A 120 -1.52 21.64 -22.77
C ARG A 120 -1.27 23.12 -22.51
N LYS A 121 -0.63 23.47 -21.40
CA LYS A 121 -0.28 24.84 -21.04
C LYS A 121 1.07 25.30 -21.62
N GLY A 122 1.76 24.48 -22.38
CA GLY A 122 3.08 24.80 -22.94
C GLY A 122 4.18 25.00 -21.89
N ARG A 123 4.03 24.44 -20.67
CA ARG A 123 4.95 24.61 -19.57
C ARG A 123 5.82 23.38 -19.36
N SER A 124 7.16 23.61 -19.21
CA SER A 124 8.11 22.52 -18.89
C SER A 124 7.94 21.27 -19.76
N LEU A 125 7.83 21.43 -21.06
CA LEU A 125 7.42 20.39 -22.02
C LEU A 125 8.26 19.13 -21.91
N ASP A 126 9.58 19.23 -21.75
CA ASP A 126 10.47 18.09 -21.64
C ASP A 126 10.19 17.21 -20.41
N VAL A 127 9.94 17.86 -19.26
CA VAL A 127 9.62 17.15 -18.02
C VAL A 127 8.22 16.57 -18.10
N ALA A 128 7.27 17.36 -18.60
CA ALA A 128 5.88 16.97 -18.72
C ALA A 128 5.70 15.79 -19.70
N ALA A 129 6.37 15.80 -20.85
CA ALA A 129 6.32 14.69 -21.81
C ALA A 129 6.88 13.39 -21.21
N ARG A 130 8.00 13.48 -20.45
CA ARG A 130 8.52 12.31 -19.71
C ARG A 130 7.53 11.83 -18.64
N GLY A 131 6.89 12.75 -17.94
CA GLY A 131 5.87 12.43 -16.94
C GLY A 131 4.67 11.70 -17.54
N VAL A 132 4.14 12.16 -18.67
CA VAL A 132 3.08 11.46 -19.41
C VAL A 132 3.51 10.06 -19.83
N ARG A 133 4.69 9.95 -20.45
CA ARG A 133 5.19 8.65 -20.93
C ARG A 133 5.36 7.65 -19.78
N LEU A 134 6.05 8.05 -18.70
CA LEU A 134 6.29 7.19 -17.55
C LEU A 134 4.98 6.82 -16.85
N GLY A 135 4.10 7.80 -16.66
CA GLY A 135 2.81 7.59 -16.04
C GLY A 135 1.94 6.61 -16.82
N LEU A 136 1.87 6.73 -18.14
CA LEU A 136 1.11 5.80 -18.98
C LEU A 136 1.68 4.37 -18.92
N ILE A 137 3.00 4.20 -18.97
CA ILE A 137 3.62 2.88 -18.85
C ILE A 137 3.25 2.22 -17.52
N VAL A 138 3.42 2.95 -16.42
CA VAL A 138 3.09 2.44 -15.09
C VAL A 138 1.58 2.19 -14.95
N ALA A 139 0.73 3.08 -15.47
CA ALA A 139 -0.71 2.91 -15.43
C ALA A 139 -1.18 1.65 -16.15
N VAL A 140 -0.65 1.37 -17.34
CA VAL A 140 -1.00 0.16 -18.11
C VAL A 140 -0.57 -1.11 -17.35
N VAL A 141 0.68 -1.15 -16.87
CA VAL A 141 1.19 -2.30 -16.12
C VAL A 141 0.39 -2.51 -14.82
N ALA A 142 0.20 -1.44 -14.05
CA ALA A 142 -0.54 -1.51 -12.79
C ALA A 142 -2.02 -1.90 -13.00
N SER A 143 -2.67 -1.39 -14.05
CA SER A 143 -4.05 -1.79 -14.39
C SER A 143 -4.15 -3.27 -14.77
N GLY A 144 -3.19 -3.79 -15.53
CA GLY A 144 -3.11 -5.22 -15.83
C GLY A 144 -2.93 -6.08 -14.56
N LEU A 145 -2.05 -5.65 -13.65
CA LEU A 145 -1.87 -6.31 -12.36
C LEU A 145 -3.14 -6.24 -11.49
N MET A 146 -3.84 -5.09 -11.47
CA MET A 146 -5.11 -4.97 -10.75
C MET A 146 -6.17 -5.92 -11.27
N PHE A 147 -6.26 -6.11 -12.58
CA PHE A 147 -7.20 -7.06 -13.17
C PHE A 147 -6.92 -8.49 -12.69
N LEU A 148 -5.65 -8.94 -12.78
CA LEU A 148 -5.25 -10.28 -12.34
C LEU A 148 -5.44 -10.48 -10.83
N THR A 149 -4.99 -9.53 -10.02
CA THR A 149 -5.09 -9.62 -8.56
C THR A 149 -6.52 -9.43 -8.07
N GLY A 150 -7.34 -8.69 -8.79
CA GLY A 150 -8.77 -8.51 -8.51
C GLY A 150 -9.56 -9.81 -8.73
N ASP A 151 -9.32 -10.50 -9.84
CA ASP A 151 -9.92 -11.81 -10.11
C ASP A 151 -9.56 -12.84 -9.02
N PHE A 152 -8.26 -12.89 -8.65
CA PHE A 152 -7.80 -13.77 -7.58
C PHE A 152 -8.47 -13.42 -6.23
N SER A 153 -8.57 -12.13 -5.90
CA SER A 153 -9.21 -11.67 -4.67
C SER A 153 -10.72 -11.98 -4.65
N ALA A 154 -11.40 -11.87 -5.79
CA ALA A 154 -12.82 -12.20 -5.90
C ALA A 154 -13.07 -13.70 -5.67
N LYS A 155 -12.24 -14.58 -6.25
CA LYS A 155 -12.30 -16.01 -6.03
C LYS A 155 -12.08 -16.36 -4.56
N GLN A 156 -11.08 -15.76 -3.92
CA GLN A 156 -10.83 -15.97 -2.50
C GLN A 156 -12.00 -15.52 -1.62
N VAL A 157 -12.63 -14.37 -1.93
CA VAL A 157 -13.83 -13.93 -1.20
C VAL A 157 -14.98 -14.90 -1.40
N ALA A 158 -15.18 -15.44 -2.62
CA ALA A 158 -16.22 -16.43 -2.88
C ALA A 158 -16.02 -17.70 -2.03
N GLU A 159 -14.77 -18.14 -1.83
CA GLU A 159 -14.44 -19.33 -1.04
C GLU A 159 -14.53 -19.11 0.47
N THR A 160 -14.06 -17.94 0.95
CA THR A 160 -13.92 -17.69 2.39
C THR A 160 -15.09 -16.91 3.00
N GLN A 161 -15.84 -16.17 2.20
CA GLN A 161 -16.92 -15.27 2.63
C GLN A 161 -18.07 -15.28 1.59
N PRO A 162 -18.78 -16.38 1.40
CA PRO A 162 -19.81 -16.50 0.36
C PRO A 162 -20.95 -15.49 0.49
N GLU A 163 -21.34 -15.15 1.72
CA GLU A 163 -22.36 -14.12 1.96
C GLU A 163 -21.93 -12.72 1.49
N LYS A 164 -20.66 -12.37 1.75
CA LYS A 164 -20.07 -11.13 1.24
C LYS A 164 -19.98 -11.13 -0.28
N PHE A 165 -19.60 -12.26 -0.87
CA PHE A 165 -19.52 -12.39 -2.33
C PHE A 165 -20.91 -12.22 -2.95
N ALA A 166 -21.95 -12.82 -2.38
CA ALA A 166 -23.34 -12.65 -2.84
C ALA A 166 -23.81 -11.19 -2.76
N ALA A 167 -23.34 -10.42 -1.76
CA ALA A 167 -23.67 -9.01 -1.64
C ALA A 167 -22.91 -8.10 -2.65
N MET A 168 -21.89 -8.63 -3.33
CA MET A 168 -21.10 -7.90 -4.35
C MET A 168 -21.60 -8.13 -5.77
N GLN A 169 -22.52 -9.08 -5.99
CA GLN A 169 -23.17 -9.38 -7.26
C GLN A 169 -24.47 -8.60 -7.43
#